data_af05734d7b547b7391e3eff6e815e3c0
#
_entry.id   af05734d7b547b7391e3eff6e815e3c0
#
_cell.length_a   1.000
_cell.length_b   1.000
_cell.length_c   1.000
_cell.angle_alpha   90.00
_cell.angle_beta   90.00
_cell.angle_gamma   90.00
#
_symmetry.space_group_name_H-M   'P 1'
#
loop_
_entity.id
_entity.type
_entity.pdbx_description
1 polymer ?
#
loop_
_entity_poly.entity_id
_entity_poly.type
_entity_poly.pdbx_seq_one_letter_code
_entity_poly.pdbx_strand_id
1 'polypeptide(L)'
;MGYIDRSSEICAFLDKREMPCYDSKYCAVGRGGHFLPVLGMRQRIGSGVTERKKMETVRFDELDLYPQVLRAIADMGFEEATPIQSQAIPVVMSGVDVIGQAQTGTGKTASFGIPVLHKVDPNSRKTQVIILSPTRELAIQVADEIRKLAKYMHGVKVLPVYGGQEIGRQIKALKGGAQIIVGTPGRVMDHLRRKTIRCDAIHTVVLDEADEMLNMGFRDDIETILEYIPAEGRQTILFSATMPKPILDITRKYQHDAVNIKVVKKELTVPSIEQYYYDVKRSDKVEVLTRLLDYYNPKLSLVFCNTKRMVDELAEELKGRGYFAEGLHGDM
;
A
#
# COMPACT_ATOMS: atom_id res chain seq x y z
N MET A 1 -31.51 -4.83 -7.51
CA MET A 1 -31.31 -5.59 -6.25
C MET A 1 -30.61 -6.88 -6.64
N GLY A 2 -29.28 -6.87 -6.69
CA GLY A 2 -28.44 -8.00 -7.11
C GLY A 2 -27.25 -8.04 -6.14
N TYR A 3 -27.27 -9.03 -5.25
CA TYR A 3 -26.15 -9.36 -4.38
C TYR A 3 -25.00 -9.90 -5.25
N ILE A 4 -23.87 -9.19 -5.29
CA ILE A 4 -22.63 -9.72 -5.83
C ILE A 4 -21.97 -10.52 -4.71
N ASP A 5 -22.00 -11.85 -4.86
CA ASP A 5 -21.30 -12.78 -3.99
C ASP A 5 -19.77 -12.63 -4.21
N ARG A 6 -19.07 -12.08 -3.22
CA ARG A 6 -17.62 -11.81 -3.25
C ARG A 6 -16.74 -13.04 -2.95
N SER A 7 -17.27 -14.24 -3.04
CA SER A 7 -16.58 -15.45 -2.54
C SER A 7 -15.79 -16.25 -3.58
N SER A 8 -15.45 -15.72 -4.76
CA SER A 8 -14.98 -16.58 -5.86
C SER A 8 -13.79 -16.10 -6.69
N GLU A 9 -12.90 -15.23 -6.19
CA GLU A 9 -11.76 -14.78 -6.99
C GLU A 9 -10.48 -15.57 -6.65
N ILE A 10 -9.97 -16.33 -7.63
CA ILE A 10 -8.60 -16.86 -7.64
C ILE A 10 -7.82 -15.96 -8.60
N CYS A 11 -6.86 -15.19 -8.10
CA CYS A 11 -5.91 -14.44 -8.93
C CYS A 11 -4.62 -15.25 -9.07
N ALA A 12 -4.28 -15.65 -10.29
CA ALA A 12 -3.00 -16.27 -10.61
C ALA A 12 -2.12 -15.25 -11.36
N PHE A 13 -0.91 -14.97 -10.87
CA PHE A 13 0.09 -14.14 -11.54
C PHE A 13 1.13 -15.05 -12.20
N LEU A 14 1.36 -14.88 -13.50
CA LEU A 14 2.32 -15.64 -14.28
C LEU A 14 3.42 -14.70 -14.82
N ASP A 15 4.69 -15.05 -14.62
CA ASP A 15 5.84 -14.27 -15.14
C ASP A 15 6.07 -14.57 -16.62
N LYS A 16 6.19 -13.50 -17.42
CA LYS A 16 6.28 -13.52 -18.87
C LYS A 16 7.70 -13.23 -19.35
N ARG A 17 8.64 -14.11 -19.12
CA ARG A 17 9.91 -14.08 -19.85
C ARG A 17 10.04 -15.33 -20.71
N GLU A 18 9.90 -15.15 -22.03
CA GLU A 18 10.04 -16.18 -23.08
C GLU A 18 8.80 -17.04 -23.36
N MET A 19 7.95 -16.57 -24.28
CA MET A 19 6.99 -17.44 -24.96
C MET A 19 6.99 -17.20 -26.47
N PRO A 20 7.07 -18.24 -27.31
CA PRO A 20 6.78 -18.12 -28.73
C PRO A 20 5.26 -17.98 -28.95
N CYS A 21 4.89 -17.06 -29.84
CA CYS A 21 3.52 -16.89 -30.30
C CYS A 21 3.02 -18.15 -30.99
N TYR A 22 2.03 -18.84 -30.40
CA TYR A 22 1.23 -19.81 -31.09
C TYR A 22 -0.24 -19.45 -31.06
N ASP A 23 -0.85 -19.56 -32.22
CA ASP A 23 -2.24 -19.18 -32.53
C ASP A 23 -3.23 -20.01 -31.71
N SER A 24 -4.09 -19.33 -30.97
CA SER A 24 -4.97 -19.91 -29.96
C SER A 24 -6.36 -20.18 -30.52
N LYS A 25 -6.63 -21.40 -30.91
CA LYS A 25 -8.02 -21.78 -31.22
C LYS A 25 -8.58 -23.01 -30.47
N TYR A 26 -7.78 -23.84 -29.82
CA TYR A 26 -8.30 -25.08 -29.23
C TYR A 26 -7.58 -25.49 -27.95
N CYS A 27 -8.29 -25.60 -26.85
CA CYS A 27 -7.89 -26.35 -25.64
C CYS A 27 -9.10 -26.91 -24.90
N ALA A 28 -9.40 -28.15 -25.12
CA ALA A 28 -10.06 -29.03 -24.18
C ALA A 28 -9.76 -30.49 -24.52
N VAL A 29 -9.24 -31.24 -23.55
CA VAL A 29 -9.08 -32.67 -23.68
C VAL A 29 -10.25 -33.34 -22.92
N GLY A 30 -11.19 -33.93 -23.67
CA GLY A 30 -12.21 -34.83 -23.13
C GLY A 30 -11.63 -36.22 -22.92
N ARG A 31 -12.15 -37.00 -21.97
CA ARG A 31 -11.88 -38.45 -21.89
C ARG A 31 -12.30 -39.10 -23.22
N GLY A 32 -11.35 -39.54 -24.01
CA GLY A 32 -11.63 -40.18 -25.27
C GLY A 32 -10.96 -39.55 -26.49
N GLY A 33 -10.02 -38.62 -26.33
CA GLY A 33 -9.17 -38.12 -27.44
C GLY A 33 -9.85 -37.18 -28.44
N HIS A 34 -11.06 -36.69 -28.17
CA HIS A 34 -11.73 -35.70 -29.02
C HIS A 34 -11.59 -34.30 -28.42
N PHE A 35 -11.05 -33.37 -29.20
CA PHE A 35 -11.02 -31.95 -28.86
C PHE A 35 -12.41 -31.37 -28.94
N LEU A 36 -12.96 -30.92 -27.80
CA LEU A 36 -14.18 -30.12 -27.78
C LEU A 36 -13.80 -28.65 -27.63
N PRO A 37 -14.43 -27.74 -28.39
CA PRO A 37 -14.21 -26.30 -28.17
C PRO A 37 -14.74 -25.91 -26.82
N VAL A 38 -13.87 -25.30 -25.98
CA VAL A 38 -14.30 -24.67 -24.74
C VAL A 38 -14.97 -23.36 -25.11
N LEU A 39 -16.30 -23.36 -25.10
CA LEU A 39 -17.11 -22.14 -25.13
C LEU A 39 -17.01 -21.43 -23.78
N GLY A 40 -15.82 -20.88 -23.45
CA GLY A 40 -15.61 -19.95 -22.38
C GLY A 40 -14.88 -18.76 -22.96
N MET A 41 -15.52 -17.62 -23.10
CA MET A 41 -14.95 -16.43 -23.72
C MET A 41 -13.69 -16.00 -22.98
N ARG A 42 -12.55 -16.11 -23.65
CA ARG A 42 -11.33 -15.42 -23.26
C ARG A 42 -11.52 -13.93 -23.61
N GLN A 43 -11.90 -13.12 -22.65
CA GLN A 43 -11.95 -11.68 -22.88
C GLN A 43 -10.65 -11.06 -22.40
N ARG A 44 -9.94 -10.46 -23.33
CA ARG A 44 -8.79 -9.60 -23.06
C ARG A 44 -9.35 -8.28 -22.52
N ILE A 45 -8.95 -7.89 -21.32
CA ILE A 45 -9.28 -6.55 -20.82
C ILE A 45 -8.46 -5.57 -21.66
N GLY A 46 -9.13 -4.94 -22.62
CA GLY A 46 -8.48 -4.13 -23.64
C GLY A 46 -7.66 -2.97 -23.07
N SER A 47 -6.44 -2.84 -23.56
CA SER A 47 -5.65 -1.61 -23.44
C SER A 47 -6.23 -0.57 -24.41
N GLY A 48 -7.11 0.29 -23.93
CA GLY A 48 -7.51 1.49 -24.67
C GLY A 48 -6.31 2.43 -24.78
N VAL A 49 -5.70 2.49 -25.96
CA VAL A 49 -4.66 3.49 -26.26
C VAL A 49 -5.35 4.85 -26.39
N THR A 50 -5.40 5.60 -25.29
CA THR A 50 -5.71 7.03 -25.31
C THR A 50 -4.39 7.79 -25.20
N GLU A 51 -4.22 8.81 -26.03
CA GLU A 51 -3.04 9.69 -26.05
C GLU A 51 -2.66 10.12 -24.63
N ARG A 52 -1.40 9.84 -24.25
CA ARG A 52 -0.84 10.21 -22.98
C ARG A 52 -0.64 11.72 -22.94
N LYS A 53 -1.48 12.44 -22.21
CA LYS A 53 -1.07 13.74 -21.69
C LYS A 53 0.07 13.45 -20.71
N LYS A 54 1.31 13.77 -21.10
CA LYS A 54 2.51 13.60 -20.26
C LYS A 54 2.26 14.40 -18.98
N MET A 55 2.08 13.75 -17.83
CA MET A 55 2.03 14.45 -16.56
C MET A 55 3.42 15.03 -16.32
N GLU A 56 3.48 16.33 -16.09
CA GLU A 56 4.73 17.04 -15.84
C GLU A 56 5.37 16.46 -14.56
N THR A 57 6.56 15.90 -14.72
CA THR A 57 7.42 15.50 -13.61
C THR A 57 8.41 16.65 -13.39
N VAL A 58 8.71 16.94 -12.12
CA VAL A 58 9.65 17.98 -11.71
C VAL A 58 10.88 17.27 -11.15
N ARG A 59 12.08 17.82 -11.39
CA ARG A 59 13.30 17.31 -10.76
C ARG A 59 13.32 17.69 -9.28
N PHE A 60 13.88 16.83 -8.43
CA PHE A 60 13.95 17.11 -6.99
C PHE A 60 14.80 18.34 -6.65
N ASP A 61 15.80 18.67 -7.48
CA ASP A 61 16.65 19.86 -7.32
C ASP A 61 15.93 21.18 -7.67
N GLU A 62 14.78 21.11 -8.37
CA GLU A 62 13.90 22.26 -8.63
C GLU A 62 12.92 22.52 -7.48
N LEU A 63 12.79 21.58 -6.54
CA LEU A 63 11.99 21.74 -5.34
C LEU A 63 12.86 22.42 -4.26
N ASP A 64 12.29 23.37 -3.52
CA ASP A 64 12.98 24.06 -2.41
C ASP A 64 13.17 23.12 -1.20
N LEU A 65 14.11 22.17 -1.34
CA LEU A 65 14.38 21.14 -0.35
C LEU A 65 15.71 21.39 0.38
N TYR A 66 15.77 20.98 1.64
CA TYR A 66 17.03 21.04 2.39
C TYR A 66 18.14 20.25 1.69
N PRO A 67 19.38 20.80 1.62
CA PRO A 67 20.51 20.13 0.96
C PRO A 67 20.76 18.71 1.49
N GLN A 68 20.51 18.48 2.79
CA GLN A 68 20.64 17.17 3.43
C GLN A 68 19.66 16.16 2.86
N VAL A 69 18.40 16.58 2.61
CA VAL A 69 17.35 15.76 2.04
C VAL A 69 17.62 15.49 0.56
N LEU A 70 18.02 16.52 -0.21
CA LEU A 70 18.43 16.36 -1.62
C LEU A 70 19.56 15.35 -1.77
N ARG A 71 20.58 15.42 -0.90
CA ARG A 71 21.69 14.46 -0.90
C ARG A 71 21.21 13.05 -0.60
N ALA A 72 20.27 12.88 0.34
CA ALA A 72 19.69 11.57 0.65
C ALA A 72 18.88 11.00 -0.51
N ILE A 73 18.11 11.84 -1.20
CA ILE A 73 17.34 11.48 -2.40
C ILE A 73 18.28 11.01 -3.52
N ALA A 74 19.37 11.74 -3.77
CA ALA A 74 20.38 11.36 -4.75
C ALA A 74 21.05 10.01 -4.41
N ASP A 75 21.38 9.75 -3.14
CA ASP A 75 21.90 8.46 -2.68
C ASP A 75 20.91 7.30 -2.89
N MET A 76 19.60 7.60 -2.89
CA MET A 76 18.56 6.62 -3.18
C MET A 76 18.36 6.39 -4.69
N GLY A 77 19.08 7.13 -5.54
CA GLY A 77 19.00 7.01 -7.00
C GLY A 77 17.77 7.67 -7.62
N PHE A 78 17.13 8.60 -6.93
CA PHE A 78 15.96 9.32 -7.45
C PHE A 78 16.41 10.66 -8.05
N GLU A 79 16.09 10.90 -9.33
CA GLU A 79 16.39 12.14 -10.04
C GLU A 79 15.10 12.96 -10.26
N GLU A 80 14.04 12.31 -10.71
CA GLU A 80 12.76 12.94 -11.00
C GLU A 80 11.69 12.52 -9.98
N ALA A 81 10.90 13.49 -9.56
CA ALA A 81 9.75 13.27 -8.71
C ALA A 81 8.63 12.58 -9.50
N THR A 82 8.00 11.58 -8.92
CA THR A 82 6.81 10.97 -9.50
C THR A 82 5.65 11.99 -9.56
N PRO A 83 4.62 11.76 -10.39
CA PRO A 83 3.51 12.72 -10.50
C PRO A 83 2.81 13.06 -9.17
N ILE A 84 2.73 12.10 -8.23
CA ILE A 84 2.17 12.38 -6.90
C ILE A 84 3.14 13.21 -6.05
N GLN A 85 4.44 12.95 -6.14
CA GLN A 85 5.45 13.71 -5.43
C GLN A 85 5.54 15.16 -5.94
N SER A 86 5.58 15.36 -7.26
CA SER A 86 5.64 16.69 -7.89
C SER A 86 4.48 17.59 -7.44
N GLN A 87 3.29 17.02 -7.27
CA GLN A 87 2.11 17.78 -6.86
C GLN A 87 1.99 17.90 -5.33
N ALA A 88 2.29 16.84 -4.59
CA ALA A 88 2.03 16.81 -3.15
C ALA A 88 3.13 17.51 -2.32
N ILE A 89 4.42 17.36 -2.68
CA ILE A 89 5.50 17.93 -1.88
C ILE A 89 5.33 19.45 -1.66
N PRO A 90 5.15 20.28 -2.71
CA PRO A 90 4.99 21.71 -2.50
C PRO A 90 3.76 22.08 -1.66
N VAL A 91 2.65 21.38 -1.89
CA VAL A 91 1.39 21.64 -1.17
C VAL A 91 1.51 21.25 0.30
N VAL A 92 2.10 20.08 0.63
CA VAL A 92 2.33 19.69 2.02
C VAL A 92 3.32 20.63 2.72
N MET A 93 4.36 21.10 2.01
CA MET A 93 5.31 22.08 2.55
C MET A 93 4.66 23.42 2.89
N SER A 94 3.65 23.84 2.16
CA SER A 94 2.90 25.09 2.45
C SER A 94 2.09 25.04 3.75
N GLY A 95 1.91 23.85 4.34
CA GLY A 95 1.24 23.68 5.64
C GLY A 95 -0.25 23.44 5.57
N VAL A 96 -0.86 23.41 4.40
CA VAL A 96 -2.28 23.12 4.21
C VAL A 96 -2.57 21.63 4.33
N ASP A 97 -3.78 21.28 4.69
CA ASP A 97 -4.23 19.90 4.71
C ASP A 97 -4.29 19.30 3.30
N VAL A 98 -3.98 18.02 3.19
CA VAL A 98 -3.90 17.35 1.87
C VAL A 98 -4.67 16.05 1.87
N ILE A 99 -5.40 15.82 0.79
CA ILE A 99 -5.99 14.53 0.42
C ILE A 99 -5.27 14.04 -0.83
N GLY A 100 -4.43 13.03 -0.68
CA GLY A 100 -3.70 12.40 -1.79
C GLY A 100 -4.37 11.10 -2.24
N GLN A 101 -4.96 11.08 -3.44
CA GLN A 101 -5.48 9.86 -4.01
C GLN A 101 -4.47 9.25 -5.00
N ALA A 102 -3.78 8.19 -4.58
CA ALA A 102 -2.79 7.49 -5.39
C ALA A 102 -2.64 6.03 -4.95
N GLN A 103 -2.33 5.15 -5.91
CA GLN A 103 -2.12 3.73 -5.66
C GLN A 103 -0.82 3.46 -4.87
N THR A 104 -0.69 2.28 -4.27
CA THR A 104 0.55 1.80 -3.64
C THR A 104 1.69 1.73 -4.68
N GLY A 105 2.92 2.00 -4.23
CA GLY A 105 4.10 1.98 -5.13
C GLY A 105 4.26 3.21 -6.03
N THR A 106 3.47 4.26 -5.88
CA THR A 106 3.60 5.52 -6.64
C THR A 106 4.56 6.53 -6.02
N GLY A 107 5.16 6.20 -4.86
CA GLY A 107 6.07 7.11 -4.13
C GLY A 107 5.36 7.99 -3.09
N LYS A 108 4.20 7.57 -2.56
CA LYS A 108 3.45 8.31 -1.53
C LYS A 108 4.29 8.64 -0.31
N THR A 109 5.11 7.71 0.18
CA THR A 109 5.93 7.92 1.38
C THR A 109 6.83 9.15 1.26
N ALA A 110 7.51 9.31 0.14
CA ALA A 110 8.33 10.51 -0.10
C ALA A 110 7.49 11.78 -0.23
N SER A 111 6.24 11.68 -0.76
CA SER A 111 5.34 12.82 -0.91
C SER A 111 4.97 13.50 0.41
N PHE A 112 4.90 12.76 1.51
CA PHE A 112 4.69 13.33 2.84
C PHE A 112 5.97 13.31 3.70
N GLY A 113 6.84 12.32 3.53
CA GLY A 113 8.06 12.17 4.32
C GLY A 113 9.04 13.32 4.13
N ILE A 114 9.27 13.77 2.90
CA ILE A 114 10.12 14.91 2.60
C ILE A 114 9.61 16.19 3.29
N PRO A 115 8.34 16.63 3.09
CA PRO A 115 7.80 17.80 3.78
C PRO A 115 7.81 17.69 5.30
N VAL A 116 7.53 16.51 5.83
CA VAL A 116 7.57 16.26 7.29
C VAL A 116 8.96 16.53 7.84
N LEU A 117 10.01 16.07 7.15
CA LEU A 117 11.40 16.33 7.56
C LEU A 117 11.77 17.81 7.55
N HIS A 118 11.17 18.62 6.67
CA HIS A 118 11.36 20.08 6.64
C HIS A 118 10.71 20.81 7.83
N LYS A 119 9.69 20.20 8.47
CA LYS A 119 8.95 20.80 9.60
C LYS A 119 9.46 20.38 10.96
N VAL A 120 10.26 19.32 11.02
CA VAL A 120 10.75 18.76 12.29
C VAL A 120 11.91 19.57 12.83
N ASP A 121 11.81 20.01 14.10
CA ASP A 121 12.95 20.55 14.85
C ASP A 121 13.78 19.38 15.43
N PRO A 122 15.00 19.15 14.94
CA PRO A 122 15.86 18.05 15.39
C PRO A 122 16.39 18.24 16.81
N ASN A 123 16.34 19.47 17.36
CA ASN A 123 16.81 19.78 18.72
C ASN A 123 15.75 19.45 19.78
N SER A 124 14.50 19.37 19.38
CA SER A 124 13.40 18.99 20.28
C SER A 124 13.37 17.49 20.49
N ARG A 125 13.20 17.04 21.73
CA ARG A 125 12.97 15.63 22.07
C ARG A 125 11.49 15.22 22.02
N LYS A 126 10.60 16.19 21.77
CA LYS A 126 9.16 15.93 21.76
C LYS A 126 8.75 15.27 20.43
N THR A 127 7.69 14.48 20.48
CA THR A 127 7.03 13.97 19.27
C THR A 127 6.33 15.14 18.58
N GLN A 128 6.60 15.31 17.30
CA GLN A 128 6.11 16.41 16.47
C GLN A 128 5.21 15.90 15.34
N VAL A 129 5.42 14.64 14.93
CA VAL A 129 4.70 14.03 13.82
C VAL A 129 4.25 12.63 14.20
N ILE A 130 3.01 12.30 13.86
CA ILE A 130 2.49 10.93 13.88
C ILE A 130 2.07 10.52 12.48
N ILE A 131 2.52 9.35 12.06
CA ILE A 131 2.14 8.71 10.80
C ILE A 131 1.45 7.40 11.16
N LEU A 132 0.21 7.21 10.72
CA LEU A 132 -0.55 5.99 10.91
C LEU A 132 -0.50 5.14 9.64
N SER A 133 -0.24 3.85 9.81
CA SER A 133 -0.21 2.84 8.75
C SER A 133 -0.99 1.60 9.16
N PRO A 134 -1.65 0.87 8.23
CA PRO A 134 -2.56 -0.22 8.57
C PRO A 134 -1.88 -1.42 9.23
N THR A 135 -0.68 -1.75 8.79
CA THR A 135 0.03 -2.96 9.24
C THR A 135 1.39 -2.64 9.86
N ARG A 136 1.88 -3.59 10.64
CA ARG A 136 3.21 -3.55 11.25
C ARG A 136 4.30 -3.41 10.20
N GLU A 137 4.21 -4.20 9.13
CA GLU A 137 5.17 -4.26 8.05
C GLU A 137 5.28 -2.91 7.35
N LEU A 138 4.12 -2.29 7.01
CA LEU A 138 4.07 -0.97 6.40
C LEU A 138 4.59 0.12 7.34
N ALA A 139 4.27 0.07 8.62
CA ALA A 139 4.81 1.03 9.59
C ALA A 139 6.34 0.97 9.68
N ILE A 140 6.93 -0.24 9.64
CA ILE A 140 8.39 -0.43 9.60
C ILE A 140 8.95 0.11 8.29
N GLN A 141 8.35 -0.24 7.14
CA GLN A 141 8.80 0.21 5.82
C GLN A 141 8.79 1.73 5.71
N VAL A 142 7.69 2.38 6.08
CA VAL A 142 7.57 3.85 6.09
C VAL A 142 8.61 4.49 7.01
N ALA A 143 8.82 3.93 8.23
CA ALA A 143 9.82 4.44 9.14
C ALA A 143 11.25 4.34 8.56
N ASP A 144 11.57 3.23 7.89
CA ASP A 144 12.88 3.02 7.28
C ASP A 144 13.08 3.92 6.06
N GLU A 145 12.05 4.17 5.27
CA GLU A 145 12.10 5.09 4.14
C GLU A 145 12.34 6.54 4.61
N ILE A 146 11.63 6.98 5.65
CA ILE A 146 11.86 8.31 6.25
C ILE A 146 13.27 8.41 6.88
N ARG A 147 13.79 7.36 7.51
CA ARG A 147 15.18 7.33 8.01
C ARG A 147 16.19 7.47 6.88
N LYS A 148 15.96 6.84 5.73
CA LYS A 148 16.83 7.00 4.55
C LYS A 148 16.80 8.44 4.06
N LEU A 149 15.65 9.08 3.97
CA LEU A 149 15.48 10.49 3.61
C LEU A 149 16.15 11.42 4.63
N ALA A 150 16.14 11.07 5.92
CA ALA A 150 16.76 11.83 7.00
C ALA A 150 18.25 11.50 7.22
N LYS A 151 18.87 10.69 6.37
CA LYS A 151 20.25 10.15 6.54
C LYS A 151 21.29 11.21 6.93
N TYR A 152 21.18 12.41 6.41
CA TYR A 152 22.10 13.52 6.65
C TYR A 152 21.55 14.60 7.61
N MET A 153 20.39 14.35 8.20
CA MET A 153 19.77 15.23 9.19
C MET A 153 20.09 14.75 10.62
N HIS A 154 21.12 15.36 11.22
CA HIS A 154 21.53 15.00 12.58
C HIS A 154 20.44 15.35 13.60
N GLY A 155 20.19 14.44 14.55
CA GLY A 155 19.23 14.66 15.64
C GLY A 155 17.81 14.17 15.36
N VAL A 156 17.42 13.97 14.10
CA VAL A 156 16.08 13.44 13.75
C VAL A 156 15.99 11.95 14.06
N LYS A 157 14.99 11.57 14.85
CA LYS A 157 14.72 10.19 15.22
C LYS A 157 13.32 9.78 14.75
N VAL A 158 13.25 8.69 14.02
CA VAL A 158 12.02 8.06 13.54
C VAL A 158 11.82 6.76 14.29
N LEU A 159 10.70 6.60 14.99
CA LEU A 159 10.39 5.43 15.80
C LEU A 159 9.15 4.71 15.28
N PRO A 160 9.26 3.44 14.83
CA PRO A 160 8.10 2.63 14.54
C PRO A 160 7.48 2.09 15.84
N VAL A 161 6.14 2.19 15.98
CA VAL A 161 5.36 1.68 17.11
C VAL A 161 4.21 0.81 16.60
N TYR A 162 4.24 -0.49 16.89
CA TYR A 162 3.30 -1.47 16.35
C TYR A 162 3.05 -2.63 17.32
N GLY A 163 1.96 -3.38 17.10
CA GLY A 163 1.61 -4.56 17.87
C GLY A 163 2.59 -5.73 17.69
N GLY A 164 2.54 -6.72 18.58
CA GLY A 164 3.41 -7.89 18.51
C GLY A 164 4.83 -7.72 19.07
N GLN A 165 5.23 -6.49 19.40
CA GLN A 165 6.48 -6.22 20.12
C GLN A 165 6.16 -5.84 21.57
N GLU A 166 7.08 -6.15 22.49
CA GLU A 166 6.99 -5.77 23.89
C GLU A 166 6.91 -4.22 24.01
N ILE A 167 5.85 -3.74 24.63
CA ILE A 167 5.59 -2.30 24.75
C ILE A 167 6.67 -1.57 25.57
N GLY A 168 7.28 -2.24 26.55
CA GLY A 168 8.36 -1.68 27.37
C GLY A 168 9.55 -1.19 26.56
N ARG A 169 9.92 -1.91 25.50
CA ARG A 169 11.00 -1.50 24.56
C ARG A 169 10.64 -0.20 23.85
N GLN A 170 9.39 -0.08 23.39
CA GLN A 170 8.91 1.13 22.70
C GLN A 170 8.85 2.31 23.68
N ILE A 171 8.39 2.09 24.92
CA ILE A 171 8.39 3.13 25.98
C ILE A 171 9.81 3.62 26.27
N LYS A 172 10.80 2.73 26.36
CA LYS A 172 12.21 3.11 26.56
C LYS A 172 12.73 3.95 25.42
N ALA A 173 12.40 3.57 24.17
CA ALA A 173 12.79 4.32 22.98
C ALA A 173 12.12 5.72 22.94
N LEU A 174 10.82 5.83 23.28
CA LEU A 174 10.09 7.09 23.36
C LEU A 174 10.68 8.04 24.41
N LYS A 175 11.10 7.52 25.58
CA LYS A 175 11.82 8.31 26.60
C LYS A 175 13.14 8.88 26.11
N GLY A 176 13.78 8.21 25.14
CA GLY A 176 14.99 8.70 24.47
C GLY A 176 14.72 9.87 23.50
N GLY A 177 13.46 10.20 23.28
CA GLY A 177 12.98 11.22 22.34
C GLY A 177 12.88 10.69 20.91
N ALA A 178 11.75 10.91 20.27
CA ALA A 178 11.51 10.63 18.86
C ALA A 178 10.58 11.71 18.30
N GLN A 179 11.04 12.44 17.32
CA GLN A 179 10.28 13.50 16.68
C GLN A 179 9.18 12.95 15.78
N ILE A 180 9.44 11.84 15.10
CA ILE A 180 8.52 11.21 14.19
C ILE A 180 8.17 9.81 14.71
N ILE A 181 6.89 9.55 14.87
CA ILE A 181 6.36 8.23 15.19
C ILE A 181 5.63 7.70 13.95
N VAL A 182 5.93 6.47 13.57
CA VAL A 182 5.18 5.73 12.55
C VAL A 182 4.55 4.52 13.21
N GLY A 183 3.23 4.38 13.19
CA GLY A 183 2.62 3.30 13.94
C GLY A 183 1.29 2.78 13.43
N THR A 184 0.92 1.60 13.94
CA THR A 184 -0.43 1.07 13.76
C THR A 184 -1.40 1.71 14.74
N PRO A 185 -2.65 2.00 14.35
CA PRO A 185 -3.61 2.74 15.18
C PRO A 185 -3.74 2.18 16.58
N GLY A 186 -4.04 0.91 16.76
CA GLY A 186 -4.24 0.30 18.08
C GLY A 186 -3.02 0.42 19.01
N ARG A 187 -1.78 0.31 18.52
CA ARG A 187 -0.58 0.47 19.35
C ARG A 187 -0.31 1.95 19.70
N VAL A 188 -0.57 2.86 18.78
CA VAL A 188 -0.50 4.30 19.06
C VAL A 188 -1.51 4.66 20.15
N MET A 189 -2.73 4.14 20.07
CA MET A 189 -3.74 4.27 21.14
C MET A 189 -3.27 3.77 22.50
N ASP A 190 -2.61 2.60 22.56
CA ASP A 190 -2.04 2.08 23.82
C ASP A 190 -1.03 3.06 24.43
N HIS A 191 -0.19 3.67 23.60
CA HIS A 191 0.79 4.67 24.06
C HIS A 191 0.13 5.98 24.51
N LEU A 192 -0.92 6.44 23.83
CA LEU A 192 -1.69 7.63 24.20
C LEU A 192 -2.41 7.43 25.54
N ARG A 193 -3.12 6.30 25.71
CA ARG A 193 -3.79 5.94 26.97
C ARG A 193 -2.80 5.84 28.14
N ARG A 194 -1.60 5.36 27.91
CA ARG A 194 -0.50 5.27 28.89
C ARG A 194 0.25 6.60 29.07
N LYS A 195 -0.10 7.64 28.32
CA LYS A 195 0.59 8.95 28.31
C LYS A 195 2.10 8.84 28.04
N THR A 196 2.52 7.83 27.31
CA THR A 196 3.92 7.63 26.91
C THR A 196 4.26 8.36 25.61
N ILE A 197 3.26 8.65 24.77
CA ILE A 197 3.31 9.66 23.71
C ILE A 197 2.61 10.90 24.23
N ARG A 198 3.28 12.05 24.14
CA ARG A 198 2.73 13.37 24.47
C ARG A 198 2.34 14.07 23.19
N CYS A 199 1.12 14.64 23.16
CA CYS A 199 0.55 15.25 21.97
C CYS A 199 0.77 16.78 21.89
N ASP A 200 1.33 17.39 22.93
CA ASP A 200 1.46 18.86 23.10
C ASP A 200 2.34 19.54 22.04
N ALA A 201 3.18 18.81 21.34
CA ALA A 201 4.05 19.33 20.28
C ALA A 201 3.76 18.71 18.91
N ILE A 202 2.72 17.91 18.77
CA ILE A 202 2.38 17.29 17.50
C ILE A 202 1.64 18.30 16.64
N HIS A 203 2.28 18.69 15.54
CA HIS A 203 1.75 19.61 14.54
C HIS A 203 1.41 18.96 13.19
N THR A 204 1.74 17.68 12.98
CA THR A 204 1.43 16.99 11.72
C THR A 204 0.97 15.56 11.99
N VAL A 205 -0.15 15.20 11.38
CA VAL A 205 -0.67 13.82 11.36
C VAL A 205 -0.80 13.37 9.93
N VAL A 206 -0.27 12.17 9.65
CA VAL A 206 -0.38 11.52 8.34
C VAL A 206 -1.17 10.23 8.50
N LEU A 207 -2.19 10.04 7.66
CA LEU A 207 -2.93 8.79 7.51
C LEU A 207 -2.52 8.17 6.18
N ASP A 208 -1.66 7.15 6.22
CA ASP A 208 -1.21 6.43 5.02
C ASP A 208 -2.01 5.15 4.84
N GLU A 209 -2.47 4.89 3.61
CA GLU A 209 -3.39 3.80 3.28
C GLU A 209 -4.65 3.81 4.16
N ALA A 210 -5.28 4.99 4.23
CA ALA A 210 -6.41 5.23 5.12
C ALA A 210 -7.61 4.30 4.83
N ASP A 211 -7.88 3.97 3.57
CA ASP A 211 -8.90 3.02 3.18
C ASP A 211 -8.64 1.61 3.74
N GLU A 212 -7.39 1.17 3.73
CA GLU A 212 -7.02 -0.13 4.29
C GLU A 212 -7.17 -0.14 5.83
N MET A 213 -6.77 0.94 6.51
CA MET A 213 -7.00 1.05 7.95
C MET A 213 -8.50 0.96 8.30
N LEU A 214 -9.38 1.56 7.50
CA LEU A 214 -10.83 1.47 7.70
C LEU A 214 -11.36 0.06 7.42
N ASN A 215 -10.87 -0.61 6.37
CA ASN A 215 -11.22 -1.99 6.06
C ASN A 215 -10.85 -2.95 7.20
N MET A 216 -9.76 -2.66 7.89
CA MET A 216 -9.32 -3.40 9.08
C MET A 216 -10.06 -3.03 10.38
N GLY A 217 -11.01 -2.07 10.33
CA GLY A 217 -11.84 -1.67 11.46
C GLY A 217 -11.21 -0.63 12.39
N PHE A 218 -10.14 0.05 12.00
CA PHE A 218 -9.45 1.04 12.84
C PHE A 218 -10.08 2.44 12.83
N ARG A 219 -11.32 2.58 12.36
CA ARG A 219 -11.99 3.88 12.28
C ARG A 219 -12.00 4.60 13.62
N ASP A 220 -12.51 3.95 14.66
CA ASP A 220 -12.67 4.54 16.00
C ASP A 220 -11.32 4.88 16.63
N ASP A 221 -10.30 4.04 16.40
CA ASP A 221 -8.94 4.32 16.85
C ASP A 221 -8.36 5.55 16.17
N ILE A 222 -8.54 5.70 14.85
CA ILE A 222 -8.07 6.88 14.10
C ILE A 222 -8.76 8.15 14.59
N GLU A 223 -10.09 8.15 14.70
CA GLU A 223 -10.85 9.29 15.17
C GLU A 223 -10.41 9.68 16.60
N THR A 224 -10.27 8.71 17.49
CA THR A 224 -9.80 8.96 18.86
C THR A 224 -8.37 9.51 18.88
N ILE A 225 -7.43 9.00 18.06
CA ILE A 225 -6.07 9.55 17.95
C ILE A 225 -6.11 11.01 17.53
N LEU A 226 -6.92 11.34 16.51
CA LEU A 226 -7.07 12.70 16.01
C LEU A 226 -7.67 13.64 17.07
N GLU A 227 -8.54 13.13 17.96
CA GLU A 227 -9.12 13.89 19.08
C GLU A 227 -8.12 14.12 20.23
N TYR A 228 -7.14 13.19 20.43
CA TYR A 228 -6.06 13.39 21.42
C TYR A 228 -5.06 14.48 21.01
N ILE A 229 -4.92 14.74 19.72
CA ILE A 229 -3.96 15.71 19.18
C ILE A 229 -4.66 17.06 19.02
N PRO A 230 -4.10 18.16 19.58
CA PRO A 230 -4.68 19.49 19.40
C PRO A 230 -5.00 19.79 17.92
N ALA A 231 -6.19 20.33 17.66
CA ALA A 231 -6.62 20.66 16.30
C ALA A 231 -5.96 21.96 15.81
N GLU A 232 -5.71 22.90 16.73
CA GLU A 232 -5.11 24.19 16.39
C GLU A 232 -3.66 24.03 15.94
N GLY A 233 -3.36 24.55 14.75
CA GLY A 233 -2.03 24.45 14.13
C GLY A 233 -1.64 23.06 13.63
N ARG A 234 -2.54 22.07 13.69
CA ARG A 234 -2.30 20.72 13.16
C ARG A 234 -2.54 20.69 11.68
N GLN A 235 -1.56 20.18 10.94
CA GLN A 235 -1.74 19.75 9.55
C GLN A 235 -2.14 18.28 9.53
N THR A 236 -3.20 17.94 8.79
CA THR A 236 -3.67 16.57 8.58
C THR A 236 -3.50 16.17 7.12
N ILE A 237 -2.70 15.15 6.86
CA ILE A 237 -2.38 14.65 5.53
C ILE A 237 -2.98 13.26 5.40
N LEU A 238 -3.80 13.02 4.39
CA LEU A 238 -4.43 11.73 4.15
C LEU A 238 -4.03 11.22 2.77
N PHE A 239 -3.47 10.01 2.74
CA PHE A 239 -3.24 9.25 1.51
C PHE A 239 -4.10 7.99 1.49
N SER A 240 -4.75 7.75 0.35
CA SER A 240 -5.62 6.59 0.14
C SER A 240 -5.65 6.21 -1.34
N ALA A 241 -5.83 4.93 -1.65
CA ALA A 241 -6.05 4.50 -3.03
C ALA A 241 -7.51 4.76 -3.45
N THR A 242 -8.45 4.63 -2.53
CA THR A 242 -9.89 4.79 -2.76
C THR A 242 -10.48 5.85 -1.82
N MET A 243 -11.61 6.46 -2.22
CA MET A 243 -12.31 7.49 -1.44
C MET A 243 -13.76 7.07 -1.13
N PRO A 244 -13.97 5.99 -0.35
CA PRO A 244 -15.30 5.60 0.08
C PRO A 244 -15.86 6.62 1.08
N LYS A 245 -17.19 6.59 1.29
CA LYS A 245 -17.88 7.50 2.19
C LYS A 245 -17.23 7.65 3.59
N PRO A 246 -16.80 6.56 4.28
CA PRO A 246 -16.15 6.69 5.59
C PRO A 246 -14.85 7.51 5.57
N ILE A 247 -14.04 7.44 4.49
CA ILE A 247 -12.86 8.31 4.32
C ILE A 247 -13.28 9.76 4.17
N LEU A 248 -14.28 10.04 3.33
CA LEU A 248 -14.81 11.41 3.15
C LEU A 248 -15.38 12.00 4.44
N ASP A 249 -15.96 11.17 5.31
CA ASP A 249 -16.46 11.61 6.62
C ASP A 249 -15.30 12.03 7.54
N ILE A 250 -14.20 11.26 7.56
CA ILE A 250 -12.97 11.61 8.31
C ILE A 250 -12.38 12.92 7.77
N THR A 251 -12.26 13.08 6.45
CA THR A 251 -11.70 14.30 5.87
C THR A 251 -12.54 15.52 6.24
N ARG A 252 -13.86 15.44 6.15
CA ARG A 252 -14.77 16.54 6.52
C ARG A 252 -14.69 16.92 8.00
N LYS A 253 -14.44 15.94 8.89
CA LYS A 253 -14.42 16.18 10.34
C LYS A 253 -13.08 16.71 10.83
N TYR A 254 -11.97 16.28 10.24
CA TYR A 254 -10.63 16.48 10.79
C TYR A 254 -9.67 17.26 9.90
N GLN A 255 -10.07 17.62 8.68
CA GLN A 255 -9.28 18.45 7.79
C GLN A 255 -9.97 19.77 7.51
N HIS A 256 -9.16 20.82 7.29
CA HIS A 256 -9.62 22.19 6.99
C HIS A 256 -9.06 22.60 5.63
N ASP A 257 -9.96 23.00 4.71
CA ASP A 257 -9.63 23.49 3.36
C ASP A 257 -8.61 22.62 2.63
N ALA A 258 -8.76 21.30 2.77
CA ALA A 258 -7.79 20.33 2.25
C ALA A 258 -7.68 20.38 0.72
N VAL A 259 -6.44 20.45 0.23
CA VAL A 259 -6.15 20.35 -1.19
C VAL A 259 -6.24 18.91 -1.64
N ASN A 260 -7.08 18.65 -2.64
CA ASN A 260 -7.25 17.29 -3.18
C ASN A 260 -6.31 17.07 -4.37
N ILE A 261 -5.38 16.15 -4.22
CA ILE A 261 -4.41 15.74 -5.24
C ILE A 261 -4.77 14.33 -5.71
N LYS A 262 -5.13 14.21 -6.98
CA LYS A 262 -5.57 12.95 -7.55
C LYS A 262 -4.65 12.53 -8.69
N VAL A 263 -3.81 11.53 -8.42
CA VAL A 263 -2.98 10.87 -9.42
C VAL A 263 -3.52 9.47 -9.65
N VAL A 264 -4.52 9.38 -10.50
CA VAL A 264 -5.10 8.09 -10.90
C VAL A 264 -4.47 7.69 -12.23
N LYS A 265 -3.75 6.58 -12.24
CA LYS A 265 -3.49 5.91 -13.52
C LYS A 265 -4.84 5.45 -14.05
N LYS A 266 -5.23 5.89 -15.25
CA LYS A 266 -6.43 5.41 -15.94
C LYS A 266 -6.40 3.90 -16.21
N GLU A 267 -5.23 3.29 -16.12
CA GLU A 267 -5.05 1.85 -16.30
C GLU A 267 -5.14 1.17 -14.93
N LEU A 268 -6.15 0.34 -14.77
CA LEU A 268 -6.35 -0.51 -13.58
C LEU A 268 -5.22 -1.54 -13.40
N THR A 269 -4.34 -1.68 -14.40
CA THR A 269 -3.27 -2.67 -14.43
C THR A 269 -1.94 -2.03 -14.78
N VAL A 270 -0.84 -2.60 -14.24
CA VAL A 270 0.51 -2.25 -14.69
C VAL A 270 0.64 -2.66 -16.15
N PRO A 271 1.11 -1.81 -17.07
CA PRO A 271 1.16 -2.13 -18.52
C PRO A 271 1.93 -3.40 -18.87
N SER A 272 2.81 -3.84 -17.98
CA SER A 272 3.59 -5.09 -18.14
C SER A 272 2.87 -6.34 -17.62
N ILE A 273 1.68 -6.21 -17.04
CA ILE A 273 0.90 -7.35 -16.51
C ILE A 273 -0.28 -7.60 -17.44
N GLU A 274 -0.31 -8.79 -18.06
CA GLU A 274 -1.49 -9.25 -18.76
C GLU A 274 -2.41 -9.97 -17.78
N GLN A 275 -3.67 -9.57 -17.77
CA GLN A 275 -4.69 -10.15 -16.90
C GLN A 275 -5.71 -10.93 -17.72
N TYR A 276 -6.03 -12.11 -17.22
CA TYR A 276 -7.05 -12.97 -17.80
C TYR A 276 -7.98 -13.44 -16.68
N TYR A 277 -9.26 -13.65 -16.99
CA TYR A 277 -10.19 -14.32 -16.10
C TYR A 277 -10.83 -15.52 -16.78
N TYR A 278 -11.18 -16.51 -15.98
CA TYR A 278 -11.88 -17.71 -16.41
C TYR A 278 -13.15 -17.86 -15.57
N ASP A 279 -14.31 -17.86 -16.24
CA ASP A 279 -15.58 -18.13 -15.57
C ASP A 279 -15.74 -19.65 -15.45
N VAL A 280 -15.63 -20.16 -14.23
CA VAL A 280 -15.64 -21.60 -13.94
C VAL A 280 -16.49 -21.92 -12.72
N LYS A 281 -17.12 -23.11 -12.74
CA LYS A 281 -17.86 -23.60 -11.56
C LYS A 281 -16.88 -23.86 -10.41
N ARG A 282 -17.34 -23.70 -9.18
CA ARG A 282 -16.52 -23.91 -7.98
C ARG A 282 -15.88 -25.30 -7.93
N SER A 283 -16.62 -26.34 -8.37
CA SER A 283 -16.13 -27.73 -8.46
C SER A 283 -14.94 -27.90 -9.41
N ASP A 284 -14.84 -27.07 -10.42
CA ASP A 284 -13.91 -27.26 -11.53
C ASP A 284 -12.65 -26.38 -11.39
N LYS A 285 -12.58 -25.55 -10.35
CA LYS A 285 -11.49 -24.57 -10.16
C LYS A 285 -10.11 -25.22 -10.12
N VAL A 286 -9.96 -26.31 -9.36
CA VAL A 286 -8.67 -27.00 -9.24
C VAL A 286 -8.27 -27.67 -10.57
N GLU A 287 -9.24 -28.27 -11.25
CA GLU A 287 -9.01 -28.87 -12.57
C GLU A 287 -8.59 -27.83 -13.61
N VAL A 288 -9.22 -26.66 -13.62
CA VAL A 288 -8.83 -25.56 -14.51
C VAL A 288 -7.45 -25.02 -14.13
N LEU A 289 -7.17 -24.86 -12.83
CA LEU A 289 -5.86 -24.42 -12.34
C LEU A 289 -4.75 -25.35 -12.80
N THR A 290 -4.89 -26.67 -12.64
CA THR A 290 -3.90 -27.65 -13.07
C THR A 290 -3.68 -27.62 -14.57
N ARG A 291 -4.73 -27.50 -15.37
CA ARG A 291 -4.62 -27.34 -16.83
C ARG A 291 -3.89 -26.06 -17.22
N LEU A 292 -4.10 -24.96 -16.50
CA LEU A 292 -3.36 -23.72 -16.74
C LEU A 292 -1.88 -23.87 -16.38
N LEU A 293 -1.57 -24.53 -15.27
CA LEU A 293 -0.19 -24.83 -14.87
C LEU A 293 0.51 -25.69 -15.93
N ASP A 294 -0.14 -26.74 -16.42
CA ASP A 294 0.41 -27.61 -17.46
C ASP A 294 0.59 -26.88 -18.80
N TYR A 295 -0.39 -26.06 -19.18
CA TYR A 295 -0.37 -25.33 -20.45
C TYR A 295 0.70 -24.24 -20.48
N TYR A 296 0.79 -23.45 -19.40
CA TYR A 296 1.73 -22.32 -19.33
C TYR A 296 3.12 -22.70 -18.82
N ASN A 297 3.23 -23.84 -18.11
CA ASN A 297 4.46 -24.35 -17.51
C ASN A 297 5.31 -23.25 -16.84
N PRO A 298 4.75 -22.46 -15.90
CA PRO A 298 5.43 -21.31 -15.33
C PRO A 298 6.57 -21.78 -14.40
N LYS A 299 7.69 -21.05 -14.39
CA LYS A 299 8.81 -21.31 -13.46
C LYS A 299 8.40 -21.13 -12.00
N LEU A 300 7.51 -20.22 -11.73
CA LEU A 300 6.96 -19.94 -10.41
C LEU A 300 5.51 -19.46 -10.55
N SER A 301 4.65 -19.96 -9.70
CA SER A 301 3.25 -19.53 -9.60
C SER A 301 2.90 -19.20 -8.16
N LEU A 302 2.13 -18.14 -7.95
CA LEU A 302 1.55 -17.79 -6.66
C LEU A 302 0.03 -17.84 -6.77
N VAL A 303 -0.60 -18.71 -5.96
CA VAL A 303 -2.05 -18.89 -5.95
C VAL A 303 -2.61 -18.34 -4.64
N PHE A 304 -3.51 -17.36 -4.71
CA PHE A 304 -4.17 -16.80 -3.53
C PHE A 304 -5.47 -17.53 -3.24
N CYS A 305 -5.67 -17.88 -1.97
CA CYS A 305 -6.90 -18.49 -1.46
C CYS A 305 -7.53 -17.61 -0.38
N ASN A 306 -8.87 -17.67 -0.26
CA ASN A 306 -9.62 -16.83 0.67
C ASN A 306 -9.46 -17.22 2.15
N THR A 307 -9.06 -18.46 2.45
CA THR A 307 -8.89 -18.97 3.82
C THR A 307 -7.66 -19.84 3.95
N LYS A 308 -7.07 -19.89 5.17
CA LYS A 308 -5.94 -20.75 5.52
C LYS A 308 -6.23 -22.22 5.18
N ARG A 309 -7.41 -22.70 5.54
CA ARG A 309 -7.86 -24.06 5.24
C ARG A 309 -7.85 -24.36 3.74
N MET A 310 -8.30 -23.42 2.89
CA MET A 310 -8.21 -23.60 1.43
C MET A 310 -6.79 -23.63 0.92
N VAL A 311 -5.84 -22.93 1.58
CA VAL A 311 -4.43 -23.00 1.23
C VAL A 311 -3.89 -24.41 1.46
N ASP A 312 -4.18 -24.99 2.64
CA ASP A 312 -3.75 -26.35 3.00
C ASP A 312 -4.37 -27.39 2.05
N GLU A 313 -5.71 -27.36 1.89
CA GLU A 313 -6.44 -28.26 1.01
C GLU A 313 -5.92 -28.22 -0.43
N LEU A 314 -5.68 -27.02 -0.98
CA LEU A 314 -5.17 -26.84 -2.33
C LEU A 314 -3.71 -27.33 -2.47
N ALA A 315 -2.86 -27.04 -1.49
CA ALA A 315 -1.48 -27.48 -1.52
C ALA A 315 -1.38 -29.02 -1.50
N GLU A 316 -2.18 -29.69 -0.67
CA GLU A 316 -2.23 -31.16 -0.62
C GLU A 316 -2.78 -31.76 -1.93
N GLU A 317 -3.84 -31.17 -2.48
CA GLU A 317 -4.43 -31.63 -3.73
C GLU A 317 -3.45 -31.50 -4.92
N LEU A 318 -2.73 -30.37 -4.99
CA LEU A 318 -1.69 -30.15 -6.01
C LEU A 318 -0.53 -31.14 -5.84
N LYS A 319 -0.06 -31.41 -4.62
CA LYS A 319 0.95 -32.44 -4.32
C LYS A 319 0.49 -33.83 -4.77
N GLY A 320 -0.77 -34.17 -4.45
CA GLY A 320 -1.38 -35.45 -4.86
C GLY A 320 -1.47 -35.62 -6.38
N ARG A 321 -1.47 -34.52 -7.14
CA ARG A 321 -1.45 -34.51 -8.62
C ARG A 321 -0.04 -34.42 -9.20
N GLY A 322 1.01 -34.40 -8.36
CA GLY A 322 2.43 -34.39 -8.77
C GLY A 322 3.05 -33.02 -8.93
N TYR A 323 2.39 -31.93 -8.51
CA TYR A 323 2.98 -30.59 -8.53
C TYR A 323 3.80 -30.32 -7.27
N PHE A 324 4.89 -29.57 -7.41
CA PHE A 324 5.59 -28.98 -6.27
C PHE A 324 4.78 -27.78 -5.75
N ALA A 325 4.04 -27.94 -4.67
CA ALA A 325 3.22 -26.90 -4.09
C ALA A 325 3.43 -26.84 -2.58
N GLU A 326 3.50 -25.63 -2.04
CA GLU A 326 3.54 -25.40 -0.59
C GLU A 326 2.51 -24.36 -0.19
N GLY A 327 1.82 -24.60 0.93
CA GLY A 327 0.94 -23.62 1.54
C GLY A 327 1.78 -22.59 2.30
N LEU A 328 1.35 -21.33 2.29
CA LEU A 328 1.91 -20.27 3.11
C LEU A 328 0.77 -19.46 3.73
N HIS A 329 0.69 -19.46 5.06
CA HIS A 329 -0.32 -18.69 5.80
C HIS A 329 0.16 -18.33 7.21
N GLY A 330 -0.59 -17.51 7.95
CA GLY A 330 -0.15 -16.92 9.21
C GLY A 330 -0.04 -17.85 10.41
N ASP A 331 -0.27 -19.17 10.27
CA ASP A 331 -0.09 -20.17 11.35
C ASP A 331 1.21 -20.97 11.19
N MET A 332 2.02 -20.65 10.19
CA MET A 332 3.34 -21.22 9.94
C MET A 332 4.47 -20.39 10.52
#